data_1bde03222db5d34707de2890b2503f4c
#
_entry.id   1bde03222db5d34707de2890b2503f4c
#
_cell.length_a   1.000
_cell.length_b   1.000
_cell.length_c   1.000
_cell.angle_alpha   90.00
_cell.angle_beta   90.00
_cell.angle_gamma   90.00
#
_symmetry.space_group_name_H-M   'P 1'
#
loop_
_entity.id
_entity.type
_entity.pdbx_description
1 polymer ?
#
loop_
_entity_poly.entity_id
_entity_poly.type
_entity_poly.pdbx_seq_one_letter_code
_entity_poly.pdbx_strand_id
1 'polypeptide(L)'
;MTTRREFVSLSALTAAGLTLSANSFAQPTSTITPESVKNLRAPKQPVLVTRVTGDNTIQEAWKMLDSGSDTLDAAHHVCLGRENDPNDHSVGFGGLPNEEGIVELDACCMHGPSRTAGSVGGVRNIKNVCLVSRRVMQHTGHVMLAGEGAERFAVDMGFPRENMLTEDARKIWLLWKDSQKGWWGPGLASPEWKDPHTNDPIRKAALDPHASSPLRGGAVPRHPTPEWADTIRTRTEHLMQMAANFGIPPERRSYAAEQILWPTTGTIHVSAINAKGEMSGATTTSGLAWKIPGRLGDSPIIGAGCYTDQDVGSAGATGSGEENIKVVGAHTIVELMRQGFHPREAGLETLRRIVRNYNSDMNKLRYIDMEYYILRKDGAYAGCSLWSTSSTGKPILFAVDDGTYREEVCTSLLQSAS
;
A
#
# COMPACT_ATOMS: atom_id res chain seq x y z
N MET A 1 -26.51 -28.32 -34.64
CA MET A 1 -26.27 -26.92 -34.94
C MET A 1 -27.49 -26.14 -34.46
N THR A 2 -27.45 -25.68 -33.21
CA THR A 2 -28.52 -24.91 -32.60
C THR A 2 -28.04 -23.46 -32.50
N THR A 3 -28.87 -22.59 -33.02
CA THR A 3 -28.53 -21.20 -33.28
C THR A 3 -28.67 -20.30 -32.03
N ARG A 4 -27.90 -19.24 -31.99
CA ARG A 4 -27.69 -18.23 -30.94
C ARG A 4 -28.98 -17.43 -30.51
N ARG A 5 -30.20 -17.89 -30.84
CA ARG A 5 -31.45 -17.15 -30.60
C ARG A 5 -32.41 -17.79 -29.56
N GLU A 6 -32.07 -18.94 -28.98
CA GLU A 6 -32.97 -19.62 -28.03
C GLU A 6 -32.61 -19.50 -26.56
N PHE A 7 -31.70 -18.57 -26.19
CA PHE A 7 -31.24 -18.40 -24.79
C PHE A 7 -31.87 -17.21 -24.04
N VAL A 8 -32.91 -16.59 -24.56
CA VAL A 8 -33.53 -15.38 -23.96
C VAL A 8 -34.98 -15.58 -23.53
N SER A 9 -35.50 -16.77 -23.42
CA SER A 9 -36.88 -16.95 -22.98
C SER A 9 -37.05 -18.11 -22.02
N LEU A 10 -36.49 -18.03 -20.80
CA LEU A 10 -36.99 -18.81 -19.65
C LEU A 10 -36.48 -18.25 -18.34
N SER A 11 -37.16 -17.26 -17.79
CA SER A 11 -37.16 -16.97 -16.35
C SER A 11 -38.23 -15.93 -15.98
N ALA A 12 -39.47 -16.40 -16.06
CA ALA A 12 -40.57 -15.79 -15.32
C ALA A 12 -41.33 -16.93 -14.62
N LEU A 13 -41.50 -16.79 -13.30
CA LEU A 13 -42.20 -17.61 -12.29
C LEU A 13 -41.23 -18.32 -11.34
N THR A 14 -41.10 -17.87 -10.12
CA THR A 14 -42.05 -17.93 -9.00
C THR A 14 -41.52 -17.05 -7.84
N ALA A 15 -42.29 -16.08 -7.44
CA ALA A 15 -42.11 -15.37 -6.16
C ALA A 15 -42.97 -16.08 -5.11
N ALA A 16 -42.36 -16.60 -4.05
CA ALA A 16 -43.05 -16.92 -2.79
C ALA A 16 -42.06 -16.76 -1.62
N GLY A 17 -42.27 -15.77 -0.87
CA GLY A 17 -42.08 -15.44 0.53
C GLY A 17 -41.01 -16.16 1.35
N LEU A 18 -39.94 -15.38 1.69
CA LEU A 18 -39.28 -15.46 3.00
C LEU A 18 -38.75 -14.04 3.32
N THR A 19 -39.48 -13.38 4.21
CA THR A 19 -39.04 -12.09 4.81
C THR A 19 -37.95 -12.38 5.82
N LEU A 20 -36.70 -12.24 5.42
CA LEU A 20 -35.58 -12.05 6.32
C LEU A 20 -35.34 -10.55 6.45
N SER A 21 -35.46 -10.06 7.67
CA SER A 21 -35.18 -8.68 8.05
C SER A 21 -33.72 -8.32 7.67
N ALA A 22 -33.55 -7.71 6.51
CA ALA A 22 -32.30 -7.09 6.12
C ALA A 22 -32.15 -5.80 6.96
N ASN A 23 -31.19 -5.78 7.85
CA ASN A 23 -30.67 -4.53 8.38
C ASN A 23 -30.27 -3.68 7.20
N SER A 24 -31.05 -2.65 6.92
CA SER A 24 -30.84 -1.69 5.85
C SER A 24 -29.57 -0.89 6.13
N PHE A 25 -28.47 -1.28 5.49
CA PHE A 25 -27.42 -0.32 5.21
C PHE A 25 -28.06 0.72 4.26
N ALA A 26 -28.32 1.91 4.80
CA ALA A 26 -28.83 3.00 4.02
C ALA A 26 -27.87 3.25 2.84
N GLN A 27 -28.31 2.96 1.63
CA GLN A 27 -27.61 3.42 0.44
C GLN A 27 -27.66 4.95 0.45
N PRO A 28 -26.56 5.66 0.22
CA PRO A 28 -26.62 7.10 0.07
C PRO A 28 -27.48 7.43 -1.16
N THR A 29 -28.68 7.94 -0.94
CA THR A 29 -29.57 8.47 -1.97
C THR A 29 -29.10 9.85 -2.39
N SER A 30 -27.93 9.98 -3.00
CA SER A 30 -27.58 11.15 -3.78
C SER A 30 -27.54 10.73 -5.25
N THR A 31 -28.56 11.08 -5.99
CA THR A 31 -28.55 11.07 -7.45
C THR A 31 -27.56 12.13 -7.93
N ILE A 32 -26.27 11.78 -7.96
CA ILE A 32 -25.23 12.65 -8.50
C ILE A 32 -25.20 12.34 -10.00
N THR A 33 -25.62 13.31 -10.81
CA THR A 33 -25.59 13.18 -12.27
C THR A 33 -24.16 13.34 -12.78
N PRO A 34 -23.76 12.63 -13.86
CA PRO A 34 -22.41 12.76 -14.47
C PRO A 34 -22.01 14.18 -14.88
N GLU A 35 -22.95 15.12 -14.94
CA GLU A 35 -22.67 16.54 -15.23
C GLU A 35 -21.89 17.25 -14.12
N SER A 36 -21.94 16.80 -12.88
CA SER A 36 -21.25 17.46 -11.75
C SER A 36 -19.73 17.45 -11.90
N VAL A 37 -19.15 16.46 -12.58
CA VAL A 37 -17.70 16.33 -12.77
C VAL A 37 -17.17 17.22 -13.90
N LYS A 38 -17.97 17.48 -14.93
CA LYS A 38 -17.56 18.31 -16.09
C LYS A 38 -17.31 19.78 -15.73
N ASN A 39 -17.74 20.22 -14.55
CA ASN A 39 -17.67 21.61 -14.10
C ASN A 39 -16.73 21.84 -12.91
N LEU A 40 -15.90 20.85 -12.54
CA LEU A 40 -14.92 21.03 -11.48
C LEU A 40 -13.89 22.08 -11.90
N ARG A 41 -13.76 23.14 -11.09
CA ARG A 41 -12.76 24.18 -11.31
C ARG A 41 -11.51 23.82 -10.49
N ALA A 42 -10.34 24.13 -11.06
CA ALA A 42 -9.08 24.03 -10.32
C ALA A 42 -9.13 24.83 -9.00
N PRO A 43 -8.43 24.40 -7.96
CA PRO A 43 -8.31 25.14 -6.72
C PRO A 43 -7.56 26.45 -6.98
N LYS A 44 -7.78 27.47 -6.12
CA LYS A 44 -7.12 28.77 -6.24
C LYS A 44 -5.61 28.72 -5.94
N GLN A 45 -5.20 27.72 -5.19
CA GLN A 45 -3.83 27.49 -4.77
C GLN A 45 -3.51 25.98 -4.88
N PRO A 46 -2.24 25.60 -4.93
CA PRO A 46 -1.86 24.21 -4.98
C PRO A 46 -2.37 23.40 -3.79
N VAL A 47 -2.62 22.12 -4.01
CA VAL A 47 -2.98 21.16 -2.95
C VAL A 47 -2.14 19.90 -3.13
N LEU A 48 -1.58 19.41 -2.03
CA LEU A 48 -0.81 18.17 -1.97
C LEU A 48 -1.38 17.28 -0.87
N VAL A 49 -1.59 16.00 -1.17
CA VAL A 49 -2.13 15.00 -0.22
C VAL A 49 -1.24 13.77 -0.25
N THR A 50 -0.86 13.30 0.95
CA THR A 50 0.08 12.17 1.09
C THR A 50 -0.01 11.54 2.47
N ARG A 51 0.78 10.48 2.71
CA ARG A 51 1.08 9.98 4.06
C ARG A 51 1.90 11.02 4.85
N VAL A 52 1.76 11.05 6.15
CA VAL A 52 2.65 11.84 7.03
C VAL A 52 4.10 11.37 6.86
N THR A 53 5.02 12.31 6.62
CA THR A 53 6.45 12.02 6.40
C THR A 53 7.32 12.26 7.63
N GLY A 54 6.88 13.14 8.54
CA GLY A 54 7.63 13.51 9.74
C GLY A 54 8.82 14.47 9.47
N ASP A 55 8.91 15.03 8.25
CA ASP A 55 9.91 16.00 7.82
C ASP A 55 9.26 17.16 7.04
N ASN A 56 10.06 18.07 6.48
CA ASN A 56 9.57 19.25 5.76
C ASN A 56 9.36 19.03 4.25
N THR A 57 9.53 17.83 3.74
CA THR A 57 9.47 17.58 2.28
C THR A 57 8.11 17.91 1.67
N ILE A 58 7.02 17.81 2.44
CA ILE A 58 5.67 18.15 1.98
C ILE A 58 5.54 19.66 1.80
N GLN A 59 5.97 20.45 2.78
CA GLN A 59 5.95 21.91 2.72
C GLN A 59 6.89 22.45 1.63
N GLU A 60 8.01 21.80 1.42
CA GLU A 60 8.94 22.14 0.32
C GLU A 60 8.30 21.85 -1.03
N ALA A 61 7.66 20.70 -1.20
CA ALA A 61 6.94 20.33 -2.42
C ALA A 61 5.78 21.30 -2.69
N TRP A 62 5.04 21.73 -1.66
CA TRP A 62 4.00 22.74 -1.83
C TRP A 62 4.57 24.06 -2.35
N LYS A 63 5.69 24.54 -1.78
CA LYS A 63 6.38 25.77 -2.27
C LYS A 63 6.85 25.61 -3.71
N MET A 64 7.30 24.43 -4.12
CA MET A 64 7.64 24.14 -5.52
C MET A 64 6.41 24.34 -6.43
N LEU A 65 5.25 23.81 -6.04
CA LEU A 65 4.00 23.98 -6.78
C LEU A 65 3.56 25.43 -6.86
N ASP A 66 3.64 26.17 -5.74
CA ASP A 66 3.26 27.58 -5.67
C ASP A 66 4.19 28.46 -6.53
N SER A 67 5.46 28.10 -6.63
CA SER A 67 6.43 28.76 -7.50
C SER A 67 6.34 28.36 -8.98
N GLY A 68 5.42 27.45 -9.33
CA GLY A 68 5.11 27.06 -10.72
C GLY A 68 5.88 25.84 -11.22
N SER A 69 6.49 25.04 -10.34
CA SER A 69 7.11 23.76 -10.72
C SER A 69 6.06 22.77 -11.24
N ASP A 70 6.52 21.80 -12.03
CA ASP A 70 5.70 20.68 -12.49
C ASP A 70 5.15 19.86 -11.30
N THR A 71 3.90 19.41 -11.39
CA THR A 71 3.23 18.66 -10.33
C THR A 71 3.90 17.32 -10.03
N LEU A 72 4.51 16.69 -11.04
CA LEU A 72 5.25 15.44 -10.84
C LEU A 72 6.61 15.68 -10.17
N ASP A 73 7.26 16.84 -10.44
CA ASP A 73 8.49 17.21 -9.74
C ASP A 73 8.25 17.35 -8.24
N ALA A 74 7.18 18.02 -7.86
CA ALA A 74 6.78 18.18 -6.47
C ALA A 74 6.43 16.82 -5.81
N ALA A 75 5.68 15.96 -6.50
CA ALA A 75 5.36 14.63 -5.99
C ALA A 75 6.61 13.78 -5.79
N HIS A 76 7.54 13.80 -6.74
CA HIS A 76 8.82 13.09 -6.62
C HIS A 76 9.71 13.66 -5.52
N HIS A 77 9.68 14.97 -5.23
CA HIS A 77 10.44 15.55 -4.13
C HIS A 77 10.09 14.88 -2.78
N VAL A 78 8.81 14.69 -2.51
CA VAL A 78 8.35 13.99 -1.30
C VAL A 78 8.74 12.50 -1.32
N CYS A 79 8.57 11.83 -2.47
CA CYS A 79 8.99 10.43 -2.62
C CYS A 79 10.49 10.25 -2.35
N LEU A 80 11.32 11.13 -2.89
CA LEU A 80 12.79 11.11 -2.71
C LEU A 80 13.20 11.32 -1.25
N GLY A 81 12.49 12.15 -0.50
CA GLY A 81 12.70 12.31 0.94
C GLY A 81 12.61 10.97 1.66
N ARG A 82 11.61 10.14 1.32
CA ARG A 82 11.47 8.82 1.93
C ARG A 82 12.41 7.77 1.34
N GLU A 83 12.63 7.77 0.02
CA GLU A 83 13.59 6.84 -0.60
C GLU A 83 15.03 7.01 -0.11
N ASN A 84 15.39 8.22 0.31
CA ASN A 84 16.74 8.55 0.78
C ASN A 84 16.93 8.40 2.30
N ASP A 85 15.88 8.20 3.08
CA ASP A 85 15.98 8.05 4.53
C ASP A 85 16.37 6.62 4.93
N PRO A 86 17.60 6.39 5.43
CA PRO A 86 18.06 5.05 5.82
C PRO A 86 17.30 4.47 7.04
N ASN A 87 16.51 5.29 7.74
CA ASN A 87 15.72 4.89 8.90
C ASN A 87 14.26 4.55 8.53
N ASP A 88 13.82 4.85 7.30
CA ASP A 88 12.52 4.40 6.81
C ASP A 88 12.64 2.96 6.29
N HIS A 89 12.26 2.00 7.12
CA HIS A 89 12.31 0.58 6.76
C HIS A 89 11.18 0.14 5.82
N SER A 90 10.35 1.07 5.36
CA SER A 90 9.20 0.79 4.50
C SER A 90 9.34 1.30 3.06
N VAL A 91 10.31 2.19 2.80
CA VAL A 91 10.52 2.83 1.50
C VAL A 91 12.01 2.99 1.20
N GLY A 92 12.44 2.60 -0.01
CA GLY A 92 13.75 2.96 -0.54
C GLY A 92 14.96 2.38 0.21
N PHE A 93 15.97 3.24 0.43
CA PHE A 93 17.23 2.89 1.07
C PHE A 93 17.04 2.56 2.55
N GLY A 94 17.37 1.34 2.95
CA GLY A 94 17.13 0.83 4.31
C GLY A 94 15.79 0.11 4.46
N GLY A 95 15.01 -0.01 3.40
CA GLY A 95 13.80 -0.83 3.39
C GLY A 95 14.08 -2.26 3.85
N LEU A 96 13.14 -2.86 4.60
CA LEU A 96 13.30 -4.26 5.03
C LEU A 96 13.27 -5.19 3.82
N PRO A 97 14.19 -6.18 3.77
CA PRO A 97 14.39 -7.01 2.61
C PRO A 97 13.30 -8.09 2.46
N ASN A 98 13.36 -8.79 1.33
CA ASN A 98 12.65 -10.05 1.15
C ASN A 98 13.22 -11.16 2.05
N GLU A 99 12.67 -12.37 2.01
CA GLU A 99 13.08 -13.49 2.86
C GLU A 99 14.55 -13.95 2.64
N GLU A 100 15.14 -13.58 1.50
CA GLU A 100 16.55 -13.88 1.18
C GLU A 100 17.52 -12.77 1.60
N GLY A 101 17.03 -11.67 2.16
CA GLY A 101 17.88 -10.55 2.58
C GLY A 101 18.14 -9.53 1.47
N ILE A 102 17.37 -9.55 0.40
CA ILE A 102 17.50 -8.63 -0.74
C ILE A 102 16.41 -7.58 -0.68
N VAL A 103 16.79 -6.30 -0.73
CA VAL A 103 15.84 -5.19 -0.85
C VAL A 103 15.36 -5.09 -2.30
N GLU A 104 14.05 -5.17 -2.50
CA GLU A 104 13.39 -5.04 -3.78
C GLU A 104 12.41 -3.87 -3.72
N LEU A 105 12.55 -2.92 -4.64
CA LEU A 105 11.84 -1.65 -4.64
C LEU A 105 10.84 -1.57 -5.79
N ASP A 106 9.72 -0.91 -5.53
CA ASP A 106 8.65 -0.69 -6.49
C ASP A 106 8.30 0.80 -6.56
N ALA A 107 7.98 1.31 -7.74
CA ALA A 107 7.47 2.67 -7.91
C ALA A 107 6.60 2.81 -9.14
N CYS A 108 5.67 3.77 -9.09
CA CYS A 108 5.00 4.26 -10.30
C CYS A 108 4.74 5.77 -10.22
N CYS A 109 4.55 6.37 -11.37
CA CYS A 109 4.12 7.76 -11.50
C CYS A 109 3.13 7.93 -12.65
N MET A 110 2.26 8.92 -12.50
CA MET A 110 1.34 9.36 -13.55
C MET A 110 1.38 10.88 -13.67
N HIS A 111 1.61 11.35 -14.89
CA HIS A 111 1.65 12.77 -15.20
C HIS A 111 0.39 13.17 -15.97
N GLY A 112 -0.54 13.83 -15.28
CA GLY A 112 -1.84 14.19 -15.84
C GLY A 112 -1.77 15.10 -17.07
N PRO A 113 -0.97 16.17 -17.10
CA PRO A 113 -0.88 17.05 -18.27
C PRO A 113 -0.53 16.33 -19.56
N SER A 114 0.41 15.38 -19.52
CA SER A 114 0.77 14.56 -20.71
C SER A 114 -0.06 13.29 -20.85
N ARG A 115 -0.87 12.92 -19.84
CA ARG A 115 -1.65 11.66 -19.79
C ARG A 115 -0.77 10.42 -19.97
N THR A 116 0.44 10.47 -19.41
CA THR A 116 1.42 9.39 -19.47
C THR A 116 1.69 8.80 -18.09
N ALA A 117 2.23 7.59 -18.08
CA ALA A 117 2.55 6.86 -16.85
C ALA A 117 3.85 6.07 -17.01
N GLY A 118 4.53 5.83 -15.91
CA GLY A 118 5.70 4.97 -15.85
C GLY A 118 5.74 4.20 -14.53
N SER A 119 6.31 3.00 -14.58
CA SER A 119 6.33 2.10 -13.44
C SER A 119 7.55 1.17 -13.48
N VAL A 120 8.04 0.82 -12.30
CA VAL A 120 9.05 -0.22 -12.12
C VAL A 120 8.72 -1.07 -10.89
N GLY A 121 8.97 -2.39 -10.99
CA GLY A 121 8.70 -3.32 -9.90
C GLY A 121 9.84 -4.31 -9.67
N GLY A 122 10.10 -4.66 -8.41
CA GLY A 122 11.13 -5.61 -8.01
C GLY A 122 12.54 -5.18 -8.38
N VAL A 123 12.81 -3.88 -8.37
CA VAL A 123 14.12 -3.31 -8.74
C VAL A 123 15.09 -3.50 -7.59
N ARG A 124 16.28 -4.00 -7.89
CA ARG A 124 17.37 -4.21 -6.93
C ARG A 124 18.49 -3.21 -7.18
N ASN A 125 19.25 -2.91 -6.14
CA ASN A 125 20.49 -2.13 -6.21
C ASN A 125 20.35 -0.70 -6.74
N ILE A 126 19.15 -0.16 -6.89
CA ILE A 126 18.90 1.20 -7.37
C ILE A 126 18.11 1.97 -6.30
N LYS A 127 18.64 3.09 -5.84
CA LYS A 127 18.12 3.84 -4.70
C LYS A 127 16.82 4.60 -5.01
N ASN A 128 16.79 5.34 -6.11
CA ASN A 128 15.69 6.27 -6.41
C ASN A 128 14.78 5.74 -7.53
N VAL A 129 14.02 4.68 -7.21
CA VAL A 129 13.17 3.99 -8.18
C VAL A 129 11.98 4.82 -8.66
N CYS A 130 11.53 5.82 -7.89
CA CYS A 130 10.51 6.76 -8.35
C CYS A 130 11.00 7.56 -9.57
N LEU A 131 12.29 7.94 -9.62
CA LEU A 131 12.86 8.59 -10.80
C LEU A 131 13.07 7.61 -11.94
N VAL A 132 13.36 6.33 -11.68
CA VAL A 132 13.43 5.30 -12.72
C VAL A 132 12.06 5.11 -13.38
N SER A 133 10.97 5.08 -12.61
CA SER A 133 9.60 5.02 -13.15
C SER A 133 9.31 6.19 -14.09
N ARG A 134 9.76 7.41 -13.74
CA ARG A 134 9.68 8.59 -14.61
C ARG A 134 10.51 8.42 -15.89
N ARG A 135 11.70 7.81 -15.82
CA ARG A 135 12.52 7.53 -17.02
C ARG A 135 11.83 6.55 -17.97
N VAL A 136 11.16 5.51 -17.44
CA VAL A 136 10.33 4.61 -18.25
C VAL A 136 9.27 5.41 -19.01
N MET A 137 8.53 6.27 -18.31
CA MET A 137 7.51 7.15 -18.90
C MET A 137 8.05 8.07 -20.01
N GLN A 138 9.23 8.65 -19.79
CA GLN A 138 9.77 9.72 -20.65
C GLN A 138 10.56 9.19 -21.86
N HIS A 139 11.22 8.03 -21.73
CA HIS A 139 12.20 7.56 -22.69
C HIS A 139 11.81 6.27 -23.41
N THR A 140 10.64 5.71 -23.10
CA THR A 140 10.19 4.47 -23.75
C THR A 140 8.73 4.55 -24.18
N GLY A 141 8.31 3.63 -25.04
CA GLY A 141 6.89 3.39 -25.34
C GLY A 141 6.21 2.42 -24.34
N HIS A 142 6.93 2.02 -23.30
CA HIS A 142 6.42 1.10 -22.27
C HIS A 142 5.88 1.88 -21.08
N VAL A 143 4.98 1.26 -20.33
CA VAL A 143 4.49 1.79 -19.05
C VAL A 143 5.19 1.14 -17.87
N MET A 144 5.59 -0.13 -17.98
CA MET A 144 6.14 -0.87 -16.84
C MET A 144 7.33 -1.74 -17.23
N LEU A 145 8.38 -1.69 -16.40
CA LEU A 145 9.51 -2.61 -16.41
C LEU A 145 9.64 -3.29 -15.06
N ALA A 146 10.18 -4.52 -15.00
CA ALA A 146 10.32 -5.26 -13.75
C ALA A 146 11.65 -6.00 -13.62
N GLY A 147 12.05 -6.27 -12.37
CA GLY A 147 13.19 -7.09 -12.00
C GLY A 147 14.51 -6.65 -12.62
N GLU A 148 15.33 -7.62 -13.03
CA GLU A 148 16.65 -7.38 -13.61
C GLU A 148 16.61 -6.49 -14.86
N GLY A 149 15.55 -6.59 -15.68
CA GLY A 149 15.37 -5.71 -16.84
C GLY A 149 15.20 -4.25 -16.45
N ALA A 150 14.44 -3.96 -15.39
CA ALA A 150 14.29 -2.61 -14.87
C ALA A 150 15.59 -2.08 -14.24
N GLU A 151 16.35 -2.92 -13.54
CA GLU A 151 17.67 -2.55 -13.01
C GLU A 151 18.66 -2.18 -14.11
N ARG A 152 18.75 -3.01 -15.17
CA ARG A 152 19.61 -2.71 -16.34
C ARG A 152 19.21 -1.39 -17.00
N PHE A 153 17.92 -1.19 -17.26
CA PHE A 153 17.42 0.07 -17.79
C PHE A 153 17.80 1.26 -16.91
N ALA A 154 17.67 1.14 -15.59
CA ALA A 154 18.07 2.21 -14.67
C ALA A 154 19.57 2.56 -14.81
N VAL A 155 20.44 1.54 -14.87
CA VAL A 155 21.88 1.75 -15.08
C VAL A 155 22.16 2.42 -16.44
N ASP A 156 21.49 2.02 -17.50
CA ASP A 156 21.62 2.64 -18.83
C ASP A 156 21.14 4.10 -18.82
N MET A 157 20.20 4.45 -17.94
CA MET A 157 19.73 5.82 -17.70
C MET A 157 20.63 6.61 -16.72
N GLY A 158 21.75 6.05 -16.27
CA GLY A 158 22.75 6.72 -15.44
C GLY A 158 22.54 6.59 -13.92
N PHE A 159 21.63 5.73 -13.45
CA PHE A 159 21.49 5.46 -12.03
C PHE A 159 22.60 4.53 -11.52
N PRO A 160 23.28 4.86 -10.42
CA PRO A 160 24.32 4.00 -9.87
C PRO A 160 23.72 2.77 -9.19
N ARG A 161 24.49 1.67 -9.19
CA ARG A 161 24.19 0.53 -8.30
C ARG A 161 24.70 0.81 -6.91
N GLU A 162 23.84 0.60 -5.91
CA GLU A 162 24.13 0.80 -4.50
C GLU A 162 23.64 -0.41 -3.67
N ASN A 163 24.29 -0.69 -2.54
CA ASN A 163 23.76 -1.67 -1.60
C ASN A 163 22.61 -1.06 -0.82
N MET A 164 21.41 -1.57 -1.02
CA MET A 164 20.19 -1.05 -0.43
C MET A 164 19.94 -1.53 1.01
N LEU A 165 20.59 -2.61 1.44
CA LEU A 165 20.41 -3.19 2.76
C LEU A 165 21.33 -2.48 3.78
N THR A 166 20.76 -1.63 4.61
CA THR A 166 21.49 -1.00 5.73
C THR A 166 21.84 -2.01 6.82
N GLU A 167 22.82 -1.69 7.67
CA GLU A 167 23.21 -2.56 8.78
C GLU A 167 22.07 -2.75 9.79
N ASP A 168 21.24 -1.73 10.03
CA ASP A 168 20.07 -1.82 10.92
C ASP A 168 19.01 -2.78 10.32
N ALA A 169 18.64 -2.60 9.06
CA ALA A 169 17.74 -3.50 8.35
C ALA A 169 18.26 -4.95 8.31
N ARG A 170 19.57 -5.13 8.11
CA ARG A 170 20.21 -6.46 8.12
C ARG A 170 20.08 -7.15 9.48
N LYS A 171 20.30 -6.43 10.57
CA LYS A 171 20.15 -6.98 11.93
C LYS A 171 18.70 -7.38 12.22
N ILE A 172 17.74 -6.58 11.82
CA ILE A 172 16.31 -6.90 11.97
C ILE A 172 15.94 -8.13 11.12
N TRP A 173 16.47 -8.23 9.90
CA TRP A 173 16.27 -9.39 9.05
C TRP A 173 16.85 -10.68 9.68
N LEU A 174 18.05 -10.61 10.26
CA LEU A 174 18.66 -11.76 10.96
C LEU A 174 17.84 -12.18 12.18
N LEU A 175 17.36 -11.23 12.97
CA LEU A 175 16.46 -11.48 14.09
C LEU A 175 15.15 -12.14 13.62
N TRP A 176 14.55 -11.64 12.55
CA TRP A 176 13.37 -12.27 11.95
C TRP A 176 13.67 -13.71 11.54
N LYS A 177 14.76 -13.93 10.84
CA LYS A 177 15.16 -15.24 10.32
C LYS A 177 15.36 -16.26 11.45
N ASP A 178 16.03 -15.88 12.53
CA ASP A 178 16.25 -16.71 13.71
C ASP A 178 14.95 -16.97 14.50
N SER A 179 14.04 -15.99 14.54
CA SER A 179 12.75 -16.13 15.22
C SER A 179 11.79 -17.10 14.52
N GLN A 180 12.02 -17.41 13.24
CA GLN A 180 11.23 -18.38 12.48
C GLN A 180 11.74 -19.81 12.79
N LYS A 181 11.13 -20.48 13.77
CA LYS A 181 11.49 -21.87 14.08
C LYS A 181 11.48 -22.72 12.82
N GLY A 182 12.64 -23.29 12.49
CA GLY A 182 12.80 -24.16 11.34
C GLY A 182 12.99 -23.45 10.00
N TRP A 183 13.28 -22.14 9.98
CA TRP A 183 13.69 -21.45 8.74
C TRP A 183 14.87 -22.14 8.07
N TRP A 184 15.93 -22.46 8.86
CA TRP A 184 17.08 -23.24 8.42
C TRP A 184 16.80 -24.75 8.39
N GLY A 185 15.65 -25.16 8.92
CA GLY A 185 15.29 -26.53 9.22
C GLY A 185 16.05 -27.08 10.43
N PRO A 186 15.52 -28.07 11.11
CA PRO A 186 16.38 -28.91 11.97
C PRO A 186 17.40 -29.60 11.06
N GLY A 187 18.67 -29.60 11.44
CA GLY A 187 19.67 -30.37 10.72
C GLY A 187 19.24 -31.84 10.55
N LEU A 188 19.70 -32.52 9.51
CA LEU A 188 19.32 -33.91 9.18
C LEU A 188 19.48 -34.90 10.37
N ALA A 189 20.34 -34.59 11.32
CA ALA A 189 20.54 -35.37 12.53
C ALA A 189 19.54 -35.01 13.66
N SER A 190 18.68 -34.02 13.48
CA SER A 190 17.70 -33.62 14.51
C SER A 190 16.55 -34.62 14.54
N PRO A 191 16.08 -35.03 15.73
CA PRO A 191 14.85 -35.83 15.87
C PRO A 191 13.59 -35.07 15.37
N GLU A 192 13.67 -33.73 15.25
CA GLU A 192 12.58 -32.87 14.73
C GLU A 192 12.61 -32.76 13.22
N TRP A 193 13.64 -33.31 12.54
CA TRP A 193 13.69 -33.26 11.08
C TRP A 193 12.56 -34.09 10.46
N LYS A 194 11.83 -33.47 9.56
CA LYS A 194 10.76 -34.12 8.77
C LYS A 194 11.09 -33.94 7.31
N ASP A 195 10.93 -35.00 6.55
CA ASP A 195 11.09 -34.95 5.09
C ASP A 195 10.18 -33.85 4.51
N PRO A 196 10.73 -32.83 3.83
CA PRO A 196 9.96 -31.76 3.25
C PRO A 196 8.97 -32.21 2.18
N HIS A 197 9.09 -33.45 1.70
CA HIS A 197 8.20 -34.04 0.71
C HIS A 197 7.04 -34.83 1.32
N THR A 198 7.05 -35.11 2.62
CA THR A 198 6.00 -35.84 3.31
C THR A 198 5.17 -34.94 4.22
N ASN A 199 3.90 -34.73 3.83
CA ASN A 199 2.83 -34.13 4.66
C ASN A 199 3.15 -32.80 5.37
N ASP A 200 3.76 -31.86 4.67
CA ASP A 200 4.02 -30.54 5.21
C ASP A 200 2.69 -29.76 5.41
N PRO A 201 2.29 -29.45 6.67
CA PRO A 201 1.15 -28.59 6.93
C PRO A 201 1.33 -27.18 6.34
N ILE A 202 2.57 -26.78 6.02
CA ILE A 202 2.91 -25.52 5.36
C ILE A 202 2.35 -25.47 3.94
N ARG A 203 2.34 -26.58 3.19
CA ARG A 203 1.68 -26.62 1.88
C ARG A 203 0.16 -26.49 1.96
N LYS A 204 -0.47 -26.98 3.04
CA LYS A 204 -1.91 -26.78 3.26
C LYS A 204 -2.25 -25.33 3.57
N ALA A 205 -1.40 -24.63 4.35
CA ALA A 205 -1.57 -23.21 4.64
C ALA A 205 -1.25 -22.32 3.41
N ALA A 206 -0.27 -22.72 2.58
CA ALA A 206 0.06 -22.02 1.33
C ALA A 206 -1.02 -22.18 0.23
N LEU A 207 -1.91 -23.15 0.36
CA LEU A 207 -3.04 -23.38 -0.55
C LEU A 207 -4.35 -22.76 -0.07
N ASP A 208 -4.39 -22.13 1.12
CA ASP A 208 -5.51 -21.30 1.54
C ASP A 208 -5.36 -19.91 0.88
N PRO A 209 -6.17 -19.57 -0.15
CA PRO A 209 -6.11 -18.28 -0.82
C PRO A 209 -6.46 -17.10 0.12
N HIS A 210 -6.94 -17.41 1.35
CA HIS A 210 -7.26 -16.44 2.39
C HIS A 210 -6.23 -16.44 3.53
N ALA A 211 -5.21 -17.29 3.50
CA ALA A 211 -4.05 -17.18 4.38
C ALA A 211 -3.22 -15.95 3.91
N SER A 212 -3.67 -14.76 4.30
CA SER A 212 -2.95 -13.52 4.11
C SER A 212 -1.61 -13.65 4.78
N SER A 213 -0.56 -13.63 3.98
CA SER A 213 0.86 -13.71 4.34
C SER A 213 1.25 -14.94 5.18
N PRO A 214 2.19 -15.75 4.71
CA PRO A 214 2.76 -16.82 5.51
C PRO A 214 3.73 -16.24 6.53
N LEU A 215 3.25 -15.60 7.56
CA LEU A 215 4.01 -15.48 8.78
C LEU A 215 4.07 -16.89 9.38
N ARG A 216 5.02 -17.65 8.90
CA ARG A 216 5.39 -18.98 9.42
C ARG A 216 5.72 -18.81 10.88
N GLY A 217 4.82 -19.14 11.77
CA GLY A 217 5.00 -18.99 13.21
C GLY A 217 3.79 -18.43 13.95
N GLY A 218 2.60 -18.43 13.34
CA GLY A 218 1.36 -17.89 13.92
C GLY A 218 1.34 -16.37 13.84
N ALA A 219 0.77 -15.86 12.77
CA ALA A 219 0.59 -14.42 12.59
C ALA A 219 -0.16 -13.83 13.77
N VAL A 220 0.33 -12.70 14.27
CA VAL A 220 -0.42 -11.85 15.20
C VAL A 220 -1.28 -10.92 14.37
N PRO A 221 -2.60 -10.80 14.64
CA PRO A 221 -3.44 -9.86 13.91
C PRO A 221 -2.90 -8.43 14.09
N ARG A 222 -2.97 -7.63 13.03
CA ARG A 222 -2.57 -6.20 13.07
C ARG A 222 -3.50 -5.39 13.98
N HIS A 223 -4.77 -5.81 14.08
CA HIS A 223 -5.79 -5.21 14.94
C HIS A 223 -6.27 -6.26 15.95
N PRO A 224 -5.45 -6.58 16.97
CA PRO A 224 -5.75 -7.64 17.92
C PRO A 224 -6.96 -7.29 18.78
N THR A 225 -7.66 -8.34 19.23
CA THR A 225 -8.60 -8.25 20.35
C THR A 225 -7.83 -8.35 21.67
N PRO A 226 -8.45 -7.97 22.83
CA PRO A 226 -7.81 -8.06 24.14
C PRO A 226 -7.26 -9.47 24.48
N GLU A 227 -7.84 -10.52 23.93
CA GLU A 227 -7.39 -11.91 24.10
C GLU A 227 -5.96 -12.17 23.61
N TRP A 228 -5.46 -11.33 22.67
CA TRP A 228 -4.10 -11.43 22.14
C TRP A 228 -3.06 -10.72 23.00
N ALA A 229 -3.47 -9.91 23.97
CA ALA A 229 -2.57 -9.03 24.73
C ALA A 229 -1.39 -9.79 25.38
N ASP A 230 -1.66 -10.91 26.06
CA ASP A 230 -0.63 -11.72 26.71
C ASP A 230 0.30 -12.40 25.69
N THR A 231 -0.26 -12.89 24.59
CA THR A 231 0.53 -13.50 23.51
C THR A 231 1.48 -12.48 22.89
N ILE A 232 0.98 -11.27 22.57
CA ILE A 232 1.77 -10.18 22.00
C ILE A 232 2.88 -9.77 22.96
N ARG A 233 2.55 -9.53 24.23
CA ARG A 233 3.53 -9.15 25.25
C ARG A 233 4.64 -10.18 25.38
N THR A 234 4.31 -11.45 25.57
CA THR A 234 5.27 -12.53 25.71
C THR A 234 6.17 -12.67 24.49
N ARG A 235 5.61 -12.56 23.28
CA ARG A 235 6.41 -12.61 22.04
C ARG A 235 7.29 -11.39 21.87
N THR A 236 6.82 -10.20 22.20
CA THR A 236 7.60 -8.96 22.17
C THR A 236 8.80 -9.06 23.11
N GLU A 237 8.60 -9.46 24.36
CA GLU A 237 9.65 -9.64 25.35
C GLU A 237 10.71 -10.65 24.85
N HIS A 238 10.29 -11.79 24.34
CA HIS A 238 11.18 -12.80 23.77
C HIS A 238 12.00 -12.25 22.59
N LEU A 239 11.38 -11.57 21.62
CA LEU A 239 12.08 -10.98 20.50
C LEU A 239 13.06 -9.88 20.92
N MET A 240 12.71 -9.07 21.93
CA MET A 240 13.62 -8.06 22.48
C MET A 240 14.86 -8.69 23.15
N GLN A 241 14.72 -9.85 23.82
CA GLN A 241 15.83 -10.60 24.37
C GLN A 241 16.73 -11.16 23.25
N MET A 242 16.12 -11.78 22.23
CA MET A 242 16.86 -12.30 21.07
C MET A 242 17.61 -11.19 20.31
N ALA A 243 17.02 -9.99 20.21
CA ALA A 243 17.60 -8.86 19.50
C ALA A 243 19.00 -8.46 20.02
N ALA A 244 19.28 -8.71 21.29
CA ALA A 244 20.60 -8.48 21.87
C ALA A 244 21.69 -9.31 21.19
N ASN A 245 21.40 -10.54 20.78
CA ASN A 245 22.34 -11.47 20.14
C ASN A 245 22.79 -10.98 18.75
N PHE A 246 21.98 -10.12 18.12
CA PHE A 246 22.27 -9.53 16.80
C PHE A 246 22.84 -8.11 16.92
N GLY A 247 23.21 -7.67 18.15
CA GLY A 247 23.76 -6.34 18.36
C GLY A 247 22.80 -5.20 18.07
N ILE A 248 21.49 -5.45 18.24
CA ILE A 248 20.45 -4.39 18.18
C ILE A 248 20.50 -3.65 19.51
N PRO A 249 20.71 -2.30 19.48
CA PRO A 249 20.84 -1.52 20.70
C PRO A 249 19.51 -1.48 21.48
N PRO A 250 19.54 -1.34 22.81
CA PRO A 250 18.36 -1.46 23.68
C PRO A 250 17.17 -0.62 23.24
N GLU A 251 17.41 0.63 22.82
CA GLU A 251 16.40 1.60 22.38
C GLU A 251 15.71 1.23 21.06
N ARG A 252 16.30 0.31 20.27
CA ARG A 252 15.77 -0.15 18.99
C ARG A 252 15.09 -1.52 19.07
N ARG A 253 15.21 -2.25 20.19
CA ARG A 253 14.73 -3.64 20.30
C ARG A 253 13.21 -3.75 20.22
N SER A 254 12.47 -2.82 20.83
CA SER A 254 11.00 -2.78 20.73
C SER A 254 10.57 -2.60 19.28
N TYR A 255 11.16 -1.64 18.60
CA TYR A 255 10.91 -1.40 17.18
C TYR A 255 11.22 -2.63 16.32
N ALA A 256 12.37 -3.29 16.53
CA ALA A 256 12.73 -4.51 15.80
C ALA A 256 11.71 -5.64 16.04
N ALA A 257 11.25 -5.81 17.27
CA ALA A 257 10.21 -6.80 17.60
C ALA A 257 8.89 -6.48 16.90
N GLU A 258 8.49 -5.21 16.84
CA GLU A 258 7.30 -4.76 16.11
C GLU A 258 7.37 -5.10 14.62
N GLN A 259 8.55 -4.91 13.98
CA GLN A 259 8.74 -5.24 12.56
C GLN A 259 8.62 -6.74 12.27
N ILE A 260 8.79 -7.59 13.28
CA ILE A 260 8.63 -9.05 13.16
C ILE A 260 7.20 -9.47 13.42
N LEU A 261 6.56 -8.89 14.44
CA LEU A 261 5.16 -9.17 14.78
C LEU A 261 4.20 -8.63 13.72
N TRP A 262 4.48 -7.43 13.21
CA TRP A 262 3.70 -6.72 12.20
C TRP A 262 4.61 -6.21 11.09
N PRO A 263 5.00 -7.08 10.14
CA PRO A 263 5.88 -6.70 9.06
C PRO A 263 5.39 -5.46 8.35
N THR A 264 6.31 -4.48 8.16
CA THR A 264 5.91 -3.22 7.53
C THR A 264 5.37 -3.45 6.12
N THR A 265 4.29 -2.74 5.80
CA THR A 265 3.67 -2.63 4.47
C THR A 265 3.69 -1.18 4.01
N GLY A 266 4.58 -0.37 4.62
CA GLY A 266 4.61 1.06 4.37
C GLY A 266 4.95 1.41 2.93
N THR A 267 4.32 2.48 2.46
CA THR A 267 4.43 3.03 1.10
C THR A 267 4.29 4.53 1.24
N ILE A 268 4.87 5.32 0.35
CA ILE A 268 4.49 6.71 0.17
C ILE A 268 3.75 6.88 -1.14
N HIS A 269 2.57 7.50 -1.08
CA HIS A 269 1.83 8.00 -2.23
C HIS A 269 1.68 9.50 -2.09
N VAL A 270 1.84 10.22 -3.20
CA VAL A 270 1.66 11.67 -3.28
C VAL A 270 0.73 11.99 -4.43
N SER A 271 -0.36 12.70 -4.14
CA SER A 271 -1.22 13.35 -5.14
C SER A 271 -1.00 14.86 -5.07
N ALA A 272 -0.72 15.49 -6.19
CA ALA A 272 -0.45 16.92 -6.29
C ALA A 272 -1.31 17.57 -7.38
N ILE A 273 -1.84 18.78 -7.10
CA ILE A 273 -2.50 19.64 -8.07
C ILE A 273 -2.00 21.08 -7.91
N ASN A 274 -1.78 21.79 -9.02
CA ASN A 274 -1.42 23.20 -8.99
C ASN A 274 -2.66 24.11 -9.28
N ALA A 275 -2.48 25.42 -9.16
CA ALA A 275 -3.54 26.40 -9.41
C ALA A 275 -4.06 26.43 -10.86
N LYS A 276 -3.30 25.86 -11.82
CA LYS A 276 -3.75 25.67 -13.21
C LYS A 276 -4.65 24.46 -13.36
N GLY A 277 -4.74 23.63 -12.31
CA GLY A 277 -5.47 22.36 -12.33
C GLY A 277 -4.70 21.22 -13.00
N GLU A 278 -3.40 21.33 -13.17
CA GLU A 278 -2.55 20.22 -13.58
C GLU A 278 -2.35 19.29 -12.40
N MET A 279 -2.44 17.97 -12.63
CA MET A 279 -2.37 16.97 -11.57
C MET A 279 -1.33 15.91 -11.87
N SER A 280 -0.68 15.40 -10.84
CA SER A 280 0.18 14.22 -10.94
C SER A 280 0.10 13.37 -9.67
N GLY A 281 0.44 12.09 -9.81
CA GLY A 281 0.56 11.15 -8.69
C GLY A 281 1.84 10.34 -8.80
N ALA A 282 2.43 10.03 -7.66
CA ALA A 282 3.59 9.15 -7.57
C ALA A 282 3.49 8.25 -6.33
N THR A 283 3.96 7.02 -6.46
CA THR A 283 3.99 6.02 -5.39
C THR A 283 5.31 5.28 -5.40
N THR A 284 5.90 5.07 -4.22
CA THR A 284 7.13 4.27 -4.07
C THR A 284 7.15 3.50 -2.75
N THR A 285 7.81 2.35 -2.73
CA THR A 285 7.83 1.43 -1.59
C THR A 285 9.00 0.45 -1.67
N SER A 286 9.39 -0.13 -0.52
CA SER A 286 10.16 -1.38 -0.45
C SER A 286 9.25 -2.63 -0.37
N GLY A 287 7.93 -2.45 -0.45
CA GLY A 287 6.94 -3.53 -0.41
C GLY A 287 6.75 -4.13 0.99
N LEU A 288 6.26 -5.35 1.02
CA LEU A 288 6.09 -6.12 2.25
C LEU A 288 7.44 -6.65 2.73
N ALA A 289 7.78 -6.44 4.00
CA ALA A 289 8.94 -7.07 4.61
C ALA A 289 8.82 -8.60 4.59
N TRP A 290 9.95 -9.28 4.39
CA TRP A 290 10.04 -10.75 4.36
C TRP A 290 9.25 -11.43 3.23
N LYS A 291 8.88 -10.66 2.20
CA LYS A 291 8.18 -11.17 1.02
C LYS A 291 8.96 -12.26 0.30
N ILE A 292 8.26 -13.11 -0.41
CA ILE A 292 8.87 -14.04 -1.36
C ILE A 292 9.59 -13.24 -2.46
N PRO A 293 10.82 -13.60 -2.86
CA PRO A 293 11.52 -12.91 -3.95
C PRO A 293 10.66 -12.82 -5.21
N GLY A 294 10.58 -11.61 -5.79
CA GLY A 294 9.75 -11.34 -6.95
C GLY A 294 8.29 -11.01 -6.65
N ARG A 295 7.84 -11.02 -5.38
CA ARG A 295 6.51 -10.50 -5.02
C ARG A 295 6.45 -9.00 -5.29
N LEU A 296 5.47 -8.58 -6.05
CA LEU A 296 5.08 -7.18 -6.23
C LEU A 296 3.78 -6.90 -5.46
N GLY A 297 3.73 -5.75 -4.80
CA GLY A 297 2.49 -5.20 -4.25
C GLY A 297 1.73 -4.40 -5.29
N ASP A 298 0.83 -3.55 -4.79
CA ASP A 298 0.02 -2.64 -5.60
C ASP A 298 0.81 -1.43 -6.13
N SER A 299 1.86 -1.01 -5.43
CA SER A 299 2.56 0.26 -5.68
C SER A 299 3.08 0.44 -7.11
N PRO A 300 3.60 -0.58 -7.82
CA PRO A 300 4.02 -0.43 -9.21
C PRO A 300 2.85 -0.60 -10.20
N ILE A 301 1.65 -0.96 -9.74
CA ILE A 301 0.51 -1.28 -10.61
C ILE A 301 -0.35 -0.03 -10.80
N ILE A 302 -0.29 0.56 -12.00
CA ILE A 302 -1.16 1.67 -12.40
C ILE A 302 -2.62 1.24 -12.26
N GLY A 303 -3.38 2.02 -11.52
CA GLY A 303 -4.78 1.72 -11.17
C GLY A 303 -4.96 1.09 -9.79
N ALA A 304 -3.96 0.42 -9.24
CA ALA A 304 -4.01 -0.11 -7.88
C ALA A 304 -3.31 0.83 -6.89
N GLY A 305 -1.98 0.92 -6.89
CA GLY A 305 -1.22 1.74 -5.94
C GLY A 305 -1.21 3.23 -6.26
N CYS A 306 -1.44 3.60 -7.52
CA CYS A 306 -1.58 4.98 -7.98
C CYS A 306 -2.49 5.03 -9.22
N TYR A 307 -3.37 6.02 -9.26
CA TYR A 307 -4.09 6.38 -10.48
C TYR A 307 -4.38 7.88 -10.51
N THR A 308 -4.04 8.53 -11.63
CA THR A 308 -4.31 9.95 -11.85
C THR A 308 -5.01 10.14 -13.18
N ASP A 309 -6.19 10.73 -13.14
CA ASP A 309 -6.89 11.26 -14.29
C ASP A 309 -6.92 12.77 -14.22
N GLN A 310 -6.33 13.43 -15.21
CA GLN A 310 -6.18 14.88 -15.31
C GLN A 310 -7.52 15.64 -15.18
N ASP A 311 -8.62 15.02 -15.55
CA ASP A 311 -9.93 15.67 -15.59
C ASP A 311 -10.77 15.38 -14.34
N VAL A 312 -10.35 14.44 -13.48
CA VAL A 312 -11.13 13.95 -12.34
C VAL A 312 -10.40 14.08 -11.02
N GLY A 313 -9.21 13.49 -10.91
CA GLY A 313 -8.50 13.41 -9.64
C GLY A 313 -7.37 12.40 -9.63
N SER A 314 -6.75 12.27 -8.47
CA SER A 314 -5.65 11.35 -8.18
C SER A 314 -5.93 10.61 -6.89
N ALA A 315 -5.55 9.34 -6.84
CA ALA A 315 -5.62 8.52 -5.64
C ALA A 315 -4.46 7.53 -5.59
N GLY A 316 -4.07 7.16 -4.39
CA GLY A 316 -3.13 6.08 -4.15
C GLY A 316 -3.28 5.50 -2.76
N ALA A 317 -2.51 4.44 -2.51
CA ALA A 317 -2.74 3.58 -1.37
C ALA A 317 -1.46 3.25 -0.61
N THR A 318 -1.65 2.85 0.66
CA THR A 318 -0.66 2.16 1.47
C THR A 318 -1.33 1.02 2.24
N GLY A 319 -0.57 -0.01 2.63
CA GLY A 319 -1.09 -1.13 3.40
C GLY A 319 -1.01 -2.47 2.66
N SER A 320 -2.07 -3.26 2.75
CA SER A 320 -2.13 -4.62 2.18
C SER A 320 -2.32 -4.58 0.66
N GLY A 321 -1.21 -4.54 -0.08
CA GLY A 321 -1.19 -4.37 -1.53
C GLY A 321 -2.04 -5.39 -2.28
N GLU A 322 -2.06 -6.64 -1.84
CA GLU A 322 -2.86 -7.72 -2.43
C GLU A 322 -4.35 -7.39 -2.42
N GLU A 323 -4.84 -6.77 -1.35
CA GLU A 323 -6.25 -6.41 -1.23
C GLU A 323 -6.60 -5.25 -2.15
N ASN A 324 -5.68 -4.29 -2.28
CA ASN A 324 -5.83 -3.17 -3.18
C ASN A 324 -5.82 -3.59 -4.65
N ILE A 325 -4.95 -4.53 -5.03
CA ILE A 325 -4.90 -5.09 -6.39
C ILE A 325 -6.24 -5.73 -6.76
N LYS A 326 -6.86 -6.53 -5.87
CA LYS A 326 -8.13 -7.22 -6.12
C LYS A 326 -9.30 -6.28 -6.43
N VAL A 327 -9.25 -5.05 -5.93
CA VAL A 327 -10.29 -4.05 -6.14
C VAL A 327 -9.87 -2.92 -7.09
N VAL A 328 -8.63 -2.95 -7.59
CA VAL A 328 -8.03 -1.89 -8.43
C VAL A 328 -8.27 -0.51 -7.80
N GLY A 329 -7.85 -0.37 -6.54
CA GLY A 329 -8.42 0.61 -5.61
C GLY A 329 -8.27 2.07 -6.04
N ALA A 330 -7.08 2.50 -6.48
CA ALA A 330 -6.87 3.88 -6.89
C ALA A 330 -7.74 4.26 -8.11
N HIS A 331 -7.83 3.39 -9.12
CA HIS A 331 -8.71 3.59 -10.26
C HIS A 331 -10.19 3.58 -9.85
N THR A 332 -10.59 2.65 -9.00
CA THR A 332 -11.96 2.57 -8.48
C THR A 332 -12.37 3.88 -7.80
N ILE A 333 -11.50 4.47 -6.97
CA ILE A 333 -11.74 5.75 -6.30
C ILE A 333 -11.93 6.87 -7.32
N VAL A 334 -11.02 6.97 -8.32
CA VAL A 334 -11.11 8.02 -9.33
C VAL A 334 -12.38 7.87 -10.18
N GLU A 335 -12.79 6.64 -10.54
CA GLU A 335 -14.04 6.41 -11.26
C GLU A 335 -15.28 6.71 -10.42
N LEU A 336 -15.26 6.45 -9.11
CA LEU A 336 -16.32 6.90 -8.21
C LEU A 336 -16.37 8.44 -8.13
N MET A 337 -15.21 9.11 -8.06
CA MET A 337 -15.16 10.58 -8.16
C MET A 337 -15.69 11.08 -9.50
N ARG A 338 -15.41 10.39 -10.63
CA ARG A 338 -15.99 10.70 -11.95
C ARG A 338 -17.50 10.61 -11.95
N GLN A 339 -18.07 9.71 -11.17
CA GLN A 339 -19.51 9.57 -10.96
C GLN A 339 -20.08 10.63 -9.98
N GLY A 340 -19.21 11.52 -9.46
CA GLY A 340 -19.60 12.63 -8.59
C GLY A 340 -19.48 12.37 -7.09
N PHE A 341 -18.97 11.21 -6.67
CA PHE A 341 -18.73 10.98 -5.25
C PHE A 341 -17.69 11.95 -4.69
N HIS A 342 -17.88 12.36 -3.45
CA HIS A 342 -16.84 13.08 -2.72
C HIS A 342 -15.64 12.15 -2.46
N PRO A 343 -14.37 12.64 -2.43
CA PRO A 343 -13.18 11.83 -2.16
C PRO A 343 -13.34 10.85 -0.99
N ARG A 344 -13.88 11.32 0.15
CA ARG A 344 -14.14 10.49 1.33
C ARG A 344 -15.09 9.33 1.04
N GLU A 345 -16.19 9.58 0.34
CA GLU A 345 -17.20 8.56 0.03
C GLU A 345 -16.65 7.55 -0.97
N ALA A 346 -15.87 8.01 -1.95
CA ALA A 346 -15.19 7.14 -2.91
C ALA A 346 -14.19 6.21 -2.23
N GLY A 347 -13.38 6.73 -1.30
CA GLY A 347 -12.45 5.93 -0.51
C GLY A 347 -13.15 4.90 0.37
N LEU A 348 -14.18 5.29 1.11
CA LEU A 348 -14.95 4.39 1.96
C LEU A 348 -15.67 3.30 1.16
N GLU A 349 -16.22 3.62 -0.03
CA GLU A 349 -16.85 2.59 -0.88
C GLU A 349 -15.83 1.57 -1.39
N THR A 350 -14.63 2.02 -1.72
CA THR A 350 -13.54 1.12 -2.14
C THR A 350 -13.12 0.20 -1.00
N LEU A 351 -13.02 0.70 0.24
CA LEU A 351 -12.77 -0.11 1.43
C LEU A 351 -13.90 -1.12 1.70
N ARG A 352 -15.17 -0.75 1.47
CA ARG A 352 -16.30 -1.69 1.57
C ARG A 352 -16.17 -2.85 0.56
N ARG A 353 -15.59 -2.62 -0.62
CA ARG A 353 -15.34 -3.70 -1.59
C ARG A 353 -14.32 -4.69 -1.04
N ILE A 354 -13.27 -4.23 -0.35
CA ILE A 354 -12.32 -5.09 0.33
C ILE A 354 -13.04 -5.93 1.42
N VAL A 355 -13.84 -5.28 2.27
CA VAL A 355 -14.60 -5.99 3.33
C VAL A 355 -15.52 -7.05 2.74
N ARG A 356 -16.19 -6.78 1.61
CA ARG A 356 -17.04 -7.76 0.91
C ARG A 356 -16.27 -8.98 0.41
N ASN A 357 -15.02 -8.82 -0.02
CA ASN A 357 -14.17 -9.95 -0.46
C ASN A 357 -13.92 -10.97 0.67
N TYR A 358 -14.08 -10.55 1.91
CA TYR A 358 -13.96 -11.38 3.11
C TYR A 358 -15.30 -11.78 3.72
N ASN A 359 -16.44 -11.52 3.03
CA ASN A 359 -17.78 -11.73 3.57
C ASN A 359 -17.98 -11.07 4.96
N SER A 360 -17.32 -9.96 5.20
CA SER A 360 -17.31 -9.24 6.48
C SER A 360 -16.76 -10.05 7.67
N ASP A 361 -15.95 -11.08 7.41
CA ASP A 361 -15.31 -11.87 8.46
C ASP A 361 -14.24 -11.04 9.20
N MET A 362 -14.61 -10.55 10.38
CA MET A 362 -13.75 -9.71 11.21
C MET A 362 -12.47 -10.43 11.65
N ASN A 363 -12.48 -11.76 11.81
CA ASN A 363 -11.28 -12.51 12.19
C ASN A 363 -10.21 -12.45 11.11
N LYS A 364 -10.62 -12.42 9.84
CA LYS A 364 -9.70 -12.27 8.69
C LYS A 364 -9.31 -10.80 8.48
N LEU A 365 -10.27 -9.89 8.56
CA LEU A 365 -10.04 -8.45 8.35
C LEU A 365 -9.02 -7.87 9.35
N ARG A 366 -8.91 -8.41 10.57
CA ARG A 366 -7.91 -7.97 11.57
C ARG A 366 -6.46 -8.14 11.13
N TYR A 367 -6.18 -8.86 10.07
CA TYR A 367 -4.82 -9.02 9.52
C TYR A 367 -4.50 -8.04 8.38
N ILE A 368 -5.44 -7.18 7.99
CA ILE A 368 -5.35 -6.29 6.84
C ILE A 368 -5.29 -4.85 7.31
N ASP A 369 -4.35 -4.08 6.78
CA ASP A 369 -4.31 -2.62 6.81
C ASP A 369 -4.56 -2.08 5.41
N MET A 370 -5.28 -0.97 5.29
CA MET A 370 -5.46 -0.26 4.02
C MET A 370 -5.79 1.20 4.26
N GLU A 371 -5.01 2.08 3.64
CA GLU A 371 -5.23 3.52 3.62
C GLU A 371 -5.23 4.04 2.19
N TYR A 372 -6.07 5.04 1.94
CA TYR A 372 -6.12 5.77 0.67
C TYR A 372 -5.91 7.27 0.89
N TYR A 373 -5.12 7.88 0.02
CA TYR A 373 -4.88 9.32 -0.07
C TYR A 373 -5.46 9.81 -1.39
N ILE A 374 -6.42 10.74 -1.31
CA ILE A 374 -7.32 11.04 -2.42
C ILE A 374 -7.40 12.55 -2.62
N LEU A 375 -7.21 12.99 -3.86
CA LEU A 375 -7.30 14.39 -4.25
C LEU A 375 -8.14 14.53 -5.53
N ARG A 376 -9.22 15.32 -5.47
CA ARG A 376 -10.07 15.59 -6.63
C ARG A 376 -9.62 16.87 -7.34
N LYS A 377 -10.00 17.01 -8.62
CA LYS A 377 -9.66 18.11 -9.53
C LYS A 377 -9.96 19.52 -8.99
N ASP A 378 -10.94 19.66 -8.11
CA ASP A 378 -11.32 20.93 -7.50
C ASP A 378 -10.60 21.24 -6.17
N GLY A 379 -9.63 20.41 -5.80
CA GLY A 379 -8.89 20.52 -4.54
C GLY A 379 -9.58 19.85 -3.35
N ALA A 380 -10.76 19.25 -3.50
CA ALA A 380 -11.35 18.43 -2.46
C ALA A 380 -10.51 17.17 -2.23
N TYR A 381 -10.30 16.79 -0.98
CA TYR A 381 -9.42 15.69 -0.61
C TYR A 381 -10.00 14.83 0.52
N ALA A 382 -9.39 13.68 0.74
CA ALA A 382 -9.64 12.82 1.89
C ALA A 382 -8.47 11.85 2.14
N GLY A 383 -8.24 11.52 3.42
CA GLY A 383 -7.58 10.30 3.85
C GLY A 383 -8.64 9.30 4.32
N CYS A 384 -8.59 8.07 3.84
CA CYS A 384 -9.51 7.00 4.27
C CYS A 384 -8.71 5.79 4.74
N SER A 385 -9.18 5.12 5.80
CA SER A 385 -8.52 3.93 6.34
C SER A 385 -9.50 2.81 6.61
N LEU A 386 -9.02 1.57 6.52
CA LEU A 386 -9.86 0.41 6.88
C LEU A 386 -10.19 0.43 8.37
N TRP A 387 -9.19 0.73 9.22
CA TRP A 387 -9.30 0.76 10.68
C TRP A 387 -9.10 2.17 11.23
N SER A 388 -9.65 2.41 12.43
CA SER A 388 -9.51 3.72 13.12
C SER A 388 -8.12 3.94 13.72
N THR A 389 -7.37 2.87 14.02
CA THR A 389 -6.02 2.95 14.58
C THR A 389 -5.09 1.97 13.88
N SER A 390 -3.79 2.24 13.95
CA SER A 390 -2.73 1.31 13.54
C SER A 390 -2.63 0.10 14.47
N SER A 391 -1.78 -0.87 14.13
CA SER A 391 -1.44 -2.02 14.98
C SER A 391 -0.89 -1.64 16.36
N THR A 392 -0.35 -0.43 16.49
CA THR A 392 0.15 0.12 17.78
C THR A 392 -0.88 0.97 18.51
N GLY A 393 -2.14 1.00 18.05
CA GLY A 393 -3.24 1.74 18.69
C GLY A 393 -3.25 3.25 18.44
N LYS A 394 -2.36 3.78 17.58
CA LYS A 394 -2.31 5.20 17.24
C LYS A 394 -3.32 5.53 16.14
N PRO A 395 -3.97 6.72 16.15
CA PRO A 395 -4.80 7.16 15.03
C PRO A 395 -4.03 7.11 13.70
N ILE A 396 -4.70 6.72 12.63
CA ILE A 396 -4.11 6.73 11.29
C ILE A 396 -4.27 8.13 10.72
N LEU A 397 -3.14 8.76 10.37
CA LEU A 397 -3.06 10.14 9.91
C LEU A 397 -2.67 10.19 8.43
N PHE A 398 -3.12 11.24 7.76
CA PHE A 398 -2.61 11.68 6.46
C PHE A 398 -2.20 13.15 6.52
N ALA A 399 -1.36 13.57 5.60
CA ALA A 399 -0.91 14.94 5.50
C ALA A 399 -1.55 15.64 4.29
N VAL A 400 -1.91 16.89 4.48
CA VAL A 400 -2.36 17.80 3.43
C VAL A 400 -1.63 19.13 3.56
N ASP A 401 -1.23 19.71 2.43
CA ASP A 401 -0.75 21.08 2.35
C ASP A 401 -1.50 21.80 1.21
N ASP A 402 -2.23 22.85 1.57
CA ASP A 402 -2.97 23.74 0.67
C ASP A 402 -2.55 25.21 0.90
N GLY A 403 -1.31 25.42 1.35
CA GLY A 403 -0.76 26.68 1.86
C GLY A 403 -0.66 26.70 3.38
N THR A 404 -1.23 25.67 4.02
CA THR A 404 -1.07 25.42 5.45
C THR A 404 -0.97 23.91 5.66
N TYR A 405 0.23 23.47 6.05
CA TYR A 405 0.45 22.05 6.37
C TYR A 405 -0.40 21.60 7.56
N ARG A 406 -1.05 20.46 7.41
CA ARG A 406 -1.86 19.82 8.46
C ARG A 406 -1.71 18.30 8.40
N GLU A 407 -1.77 17.69 9.57
CA GLU A 407 -1.97 16.25 9.73
C GLU A 407 -3.41 16.02 10.20
N GLU A 408 -4.15 15.24 9.44
CA GLU A 408 -5.56 14.96 9.71
C GLU A 408 -5.79 13.48 9.94
N VAL A 409 -6.80 13.13 10.76
CA VAL A 409 -7.17 11.74 11.00
C VAL A 409 -7.92 11.20 9.78
N CYS A 410 -7.50 10.03 9.28
CA CYS A 410 -8.20 9.33 8.23
C CYS A 410 -9.64 8.98 8.66
N THR A 411 -10.58 9.13 7.73
CA THR A 411 -11.93 8.60 7.95
C THR A 411 -11.90 7.08 7.86
N SER A 412 -12.16 6.41 8.97
CA SER A 412 -12.11 4.95 9.05
C SER A 412 -13.45 4.30 8.70
N LEU A 413 -13.38 3.11 8.05
CA LEU A 413 -14.56 2.28 7.80
C LEU A 413 -14.92 1.41 9.01
N LEU A 414 -13.93 0.85 9.69
CA LEU A 414 -14.06 -0.04 10.84
C LEU A 414 -13.44 0.59 12.08
N GLN A 415 -14.01 0.27 13.24
CA GLN A 415 -13.44 0.65 14.52
C GLN A 415 -12.49 -0.45 15.02
N SER A 416 -11.31 -0.05 15.46
CA SER A 416 -10.40 -0.95 16.16
C SER A 416 -10.99 -1.34 17.51
N ALA A 417 -10.68 -2.54 18.00
CA ALA A 417 -11.08 -2.93 19.34
C ALA A 417 -10.40 -2.01 20.37
N SER A 418 -11.16 -1.45 21.27
CA SER A 418 -10.68 -0.65 22.41
C SER A 418 -10.08 -1.56 23.48
#